data_986852c83eefaadf7b88b9ddab47b522
#
_entry.id   986852c83eefaadf7b88b9ddab47b522
#
_cell.length_a   1.000
_cell.length_b   1.000
_cell.length_c   1.000
_cell.angle_alpha   90.00
_cell.angle_beta   90.00
_cell.angle_gamma   90.00
#
_symmetry.space_group_name_H-M   'P 1'
#
loop_
_entity.id
_entity.type
_entity.pdbx_description
1 polymer ?
#
loop_
_entity_poly.entity_id
_entity_poly.type
_entity_poly.pdbx_seq_one_letter_code
_entity_poly.pdbx_strand_id
1 'polypeptide(L)'
;MRTIKILLAAGFLLVFGTSIHAQVQRNETYLPKFAIKTNALYWATSTPNLGIEVGLAKKLTLDISGNYNPWKFGDDRQIKHWLVQPELRYWLCERFNGSFFGLHGHYGEMNVSNLNIFGMGHDRYDGNLYGAGISYGYQWIISKRWSMEATIGVGYARLEYDKYARGDGGEKLGHNTRNYFGPTKNGLSFIYVIK
;
A
#
# COMPACT_ATOMS: atom_id res chain seq x y z
N MET A 1 -23.37 -13.83 -12.98
CA MET A 1 -22.09 -13.10 -12.95
C MET A 1 -22.20 -11.56 -13.19
N ARG A 2 -23.13 -11.07 -13.99
CA ARG A 2 -23.34 -9.59 -14.18
C ARG A 2 -23.90 -8.88 -12.95
N THR A 3 -24.80 -9.48 -12.22
CA THR A 3 -25.47 -8.93 -11.01
C THR A 3 -24.52 -8.74 -9.83
N ILE A 4 -23.53 -9.60 -9.63
CA ILE A 4 -22.54 -9.47 -8.55
C ILE A 4 -21.59 -8.29 -8.79
N LYS A 5 -21.23 -8.02 -10.06
CA LYS A 5 -20.40 -6.87 -10.42
C LYS A 5 -21.08 -5.52 -10.18
N ILE A 6 -22.40 -5.47 -10.35
CA ILE A 6 -23.20 -4.26 -10.10
C ILE A 6 -23.36 -4.02 -8.59
N LEU A 7 -23.52 -5.07 -7.78
CA LEU A 7 -23.59 -4.94 -6.33
C LEU A 7 -22.27 -4.48 -5.69
N LEU A 8 -21.13 -4.92 -6.21
CA LEU A 8 -19.82 -4.45 -5.75
C LEU A 8 -19.54 -2.98 -6.15
N ALA A 9 -20.00 -2.55 -7.33
CA ALA A 9 -19.89 -1.17 -7.75
C ALA A 9 -20.84 -0.24 -6.98
N ALA A 10 -22.06 -0.69 -6.67
CA ALA A 10 -23.03 0.06 -5.87
C ALA A 10 -22.59 0.17 -4.39
N GLY A 11 -21.97 -0.88 -3.82
CA GLY A 11 -21.40 -0.85 -2.48
C GLY A 11 -20.26 0.15 -2.36
N PHE A 12 -19.43 0.30 -3.40
CA PHE A 12 -18.33 1.25 -3.44
C PHE A 12 -18.82 2.72 -3.53
N LEU A 13 -19.93 2.97 -4.24
CA LEU A 13 -20.52 4.32 -4.36
C LEU A 13 -21.23 4.79 -3.09
N LEU A 14 -21.81 3.87 -2.29
CA LEU A 14 -22.50 4.23 -1.04
C LEU A 14 -21.56 4.67 0.09
N VAL A 15 -20.30 4.25 0.08
CA VAL A 15 -19.30 4.66 1.08
C VAL A 15 -18.87 6.12 0.90
N PHE A 16 -19.00 6.69 -0.30
CA PHE A 16 -18.61 8.07 -0.57
C PHE A 16 -19.72 9.12 -0.31
N GLY A 17 -20.96 8.68 -0.04
CA GLY A 17 -22.12 9.56 0.05
C GLY A 17 -22.42 10.16 1.42
N THR A 18 -21.78 9.72 2.49
CA THR A 18 -21.97 10.29 3.83
C THR A 18 -20.77 11.13 4.20
N SER A 19 -20.87 12.44 3.97
CA SER A 19 -19.98 13.41 4.58
C SER A 19 -20.19 13.38 6.10
N ILE A 20 -19.46 12.51 6.80
CA ILE A 20 -19.39 12.55 8.25
C ILE A 20 -18.56 13.77 8.59
N HIS A 21 -19.21 14.91 8.79
CA HIS A 21 -18.62 16.12 9.35
C HIS A 21 -18.35 15.94 10.85
N ALA A 22 -17.49 15.00 11.19
CA ALA A 22 -16.85 14.97 12.50
C ALA A 22 -15.59 15.85 12.44
N GLN A 23 -15.75 17.14 12.19
CA GLN A 23 -14.68 18.10 12.37
C GLN A 23 -14.47 18.28 13.89
N VAL A 24 -13.61 17.46 14.45
CA VAL A 24 -13.02 17.79 15.75
C VAL A 24 -12.16 19.02 15.53
N GLN A 25 -12.65 20.19 15.93
CA GLN A 25 -11.89 21.44 15.91
C GLN A 25 -10.59 21.21 16.69
N ARG A 26 -9.50 21.05 15.95
CA ARG A 26 -8.15 20.96 16.52
C ARG A 26 -7.71 22.40 16.75
N ASN A 27 -7.47 22.78 18.02
CA ASN A 27 -6.92 24.09 18.37
C ASN A 27 -5.75 24.42 17.45
N GLU A 28 -5.77 25.59 16.83
CA GLU A 28 -4.86 26.04 15.75
C GLU A 28 -3.37 26.05 16.12
N THR A 29 -3.03 25.83 17.37
CA THR A 29 -1.67 26.02 17.92
C THR A 29 -0.80 24.76 17.87
N TYR A 30 -1.35 23.57 17.59
CA TYR A 30 -0.58 22.34 17.64
C TYR A 30 -0.76 21.44 16.40
N LEU A 31 0.25 21.43 15.54
CA LEU A 31 0.33 20.49 14.43
C LEU A 31 1.20 19.28 14.83
N PRO A 32 0.63 18.07 14.84
CA PRO A 32 1.39 16.86 15.14
C PRO A 32 2.61 16.69 14.24
N LYS A 33 3.71 16.15 14.79
CA LYS A 33 4.93 15.92 14.02
C LYS A 33 5.08 14.49 13.54
N PHE A 34 4.52 13.53 14.28
CA PHE A 34 4.72 12.10 14.01
C PHE A 34 3.38 11.35 14.04
N ALA A 35 3.27 10.37 13.18
CA ALA A 35 2.19 9.39 13.21
C ALA A 35 2.72 8.00 12.88
N ILE A 36 2.11 6.99 13.49
CA ILE A 36 2.32 5.58 13.15
C ILE A 36 1.06 5.10 12.47
N LYS A 37 1.20 4.29 11.43
CA LYS A 37 0.08 3.78 10.66
C LYS A 37 0.23 2.31 10.31
N THR A 38 -0.90 1.67 10.08
CA THR A 38 -0.97 0.33 9.52
C THR A 38 -2.11 0.25 8.52
N ASN A 39 -1.90 -0.49 7.43
CA ASN A 39 -2.85 -0.63 6.33
C ASN A 39 -3.62 -1.94 6.44
N ALA A 40 -4.93 -1.84 6.66
CA ALA A 40 -5.82 -2.98 6.85
C ALA A 40 -5.90 -3.90 5.62
N LEU A 41 -5.71 -3.38 4.39
CA LEU A 41 -5.73 -4.19 3.17
C LEU A 41 -4.59 -5.20 3.15
N TYR A 42 -3.40 -4.84 3.66
CA TYR A 42 -2.28 -5.77 3.77
C TYR A 42 -2.53 -6.84 4.83
N TRP A 43 -3.18 -6.50 5.95
CA TRP A 43 -3.56 -7.49 6.96
C TRP A 43 -4.57 -8.52 6.42
N ALA A 44 -5.49 -8.09 5.54
CA ALA A 44 -6.42 -9.00 4.87
C ALA A 44 -5.71 -10.06 4.00
N THR A 45 -4.49 -9.77 3.54
CA THR A 45 -3.62 -10.71 2.81
C THR A 45 -2.55 -11.35 3.71
N SER A 46 -2.73 -11.30 5.03
CA SER A 46 -1.77 -11.81 6.02
C SER A 46 -0.36 -11.21 5.89
N THR A 47 -0.27 -9.97 5.43
CA THR A 47 0.99 -9.24 5.26
C THR A 47 1.10 -8.17 6.35
N PRO A 48 1.90 -8.38 7.42
CA PRO A 48 2.22 -7.34 8.38
C PRO A 48 2.74 -6.07 7.70
N ASN A 49 2.17 -4.94 8.10
CA ASN A 49 2.49 -3.63 7.56
C ASN A 49 2.61 -2.60 8.67
N LEU A 50 3.65 -1.78 8.58
CA LEU A 50 3.87 -0.65 9.48
C LEU A 50 4.38 0.55 8.69
N GLY A 51 3.85 1.72 8.98
CA GLY A 51 4.29 2.99 8.43
C GLY A 51 4.55 4.02 9.52
N ILE A 52 5.50 4.90 9.25
CA ILE A 52 5.81 6.08 10.08
C ILE A 52 5.69 7.30 9.17
N GLU A 53 4.95 8.29 9.62
CA GLU A 53 4.80 9.55 8.90
C GLU A 53 5.31 10.71 9.73
N VAL A 54 6.16 11.54 9.12
CA VAL A 54 6.85 12.67 9.76
C VAL A 54 6.40 13.97 9.12
N GLY A 55 5.95 14.92 9.93
CA GLY A 55 5.61 16.27 9.48
C GLY A 55 6.87 17.11 9.20
N LEU A 56 7.12 17.45 7.94
CA LEU A 56 8.24 18.27 7.52
C LEU A 56 7.89 19.77 7.55
N ALA A 57 6.66 20.12 7.15
CA ALA A 57 6.15 21.50 7.15
C ALA A 57 4.65 21.51 7.48
N LYS A 58 4.02 22.68 7.49
CA LYS A 58 2.56 22.79 7.76
C LYS A 58 1.70 21.93 6.85
N LYS A 59 2.12 21.77 5.59
CA LYS A 59 1.39 21.02 4.54
C LYS A 59 2.22 19.90 3.91
N LEU A 60 3.36 19.56 4.48
CA LEU A 60 4.25 18.56 3.91
C LEU A 60 4.59 17.49 4.94
N THR A 61 4.45 16.22 4.54
CA THR A 61 4.87 15.07 5.34
C THR A 61 5.65 14.07 4.50
N LEU A 62 6.49 13.29 5.16
CA LEU A 62 7.16 12.13 4.61
C LEU A 62 6.60 10.89 5.30
N ASP A 63 5.99 10.02 4.53
CA ASP A 63 5.51 8.70 4.94
C ASP A 63 6.52 7.63 4.49
N ILE A 64 6.88 6.72 5.37
CA ILE A 64 7.70 5.56 5.04
C ILE A 64 6.96 4.34 5.56
N SER A 65 6.47 3.50 4.65
CA SER A 65 5.78 2.27 4.98
C SER A 65 6.57 1.04 4.56
N GLY A 66 6.52 0.00 5.40
CA GLY A 66 7.13 -1.30 5.15
C GLY A 66 6.10 -2.41 5.23
N ASN A 67 6.21 -3.37 4.32
CA ASN A 67 5.40 -4.57 4.26
C ASN A 67 6.32 -5.78 4.31
N TYR A 68 5.92 -6.82 5.04
CA TYR A 68 6.69 -8.04 5.15
C TYR A 68 5.78 -9.26 5.16
N ASN A 69 5.98 -10.17 4.22
CA ASN A 69 5.24 -11.42 4.15
C ASN A 69 6.22 -12.59 4.11
N PRO A 70 6.38 -13.34 5.22
CA PRO A 70 7.31 -14.46 5.30
C PRO A 70 6.67 -15.83 4.99
N TRP A 71 5.38 -15.90 4.65
CA TRP A 71 4.62 -17.12 4.71
C TRP A 71 4.95 -18.12 3.59
N LYS A 72 5.12 -19.37 4.01
CA LYS A 72 5.08 -20.56 3.16
C LYS A 72 3.77 -21.29 3.46
N PHE A 73 3.06 -21.66 2.42
CA PHE A 73 1.86 -22.50 2.51
C PHE A 73 2.19 -23.89 2.00
N GLY A 74 1.39 -24.90 2.34
CA GLY A 74 1.55 -26.26 1.81
C GLY A 74 1.57 -26.31 0.27
N ASP A 75 2.01 -27.45 -0.32
CA ASP A 75 2.08 -27.68 -1.78
C ASP A 75 3.05 -26.74 -2.54
N ASP A 76 4.20 -26.42 -1.97
CA ASP A 76 5.21 -25.50 -2.53
C ASP A 76 4.67 -24.09 -2.87
N ARG A 77 3.55 -23.71 -2.29
CA ARG A 77 3.04 -22.35 -2.39
C ARG A 77 3.80 -21.44 -1.43
N GLN A 78 4.42 -20.42 -1.98
CA GLN A 78 5.02 -19.39 -1.13
C GLN A 78 4.75 -17.99 -1.71
N ILE A 79 4.51 -17.06 -0.78
CA ILE A 79 4.38 -15.64 -1.07
C ILE A 79 5.30 -14.93 -0.10
N LYS A 80 6.58 -14.94 -0.41
CA LYS A 80 7.53 -14.19 0.38
C LYS A 80 7.83 -12.89 -0.32
N HIS A 81 7.58 -11.79 0.34
CA HIS A 81 7.98 -10.50 -0.17
C HIS A 81 8.21 -9.52 0.97
N TRP A 82 9.05 -8.57 0.71
CA TRP A 82 9.11 -7.34 1.48
C TRP A 82 9.07 -6.15 0.52
N LEU A 83 8.50 -5.06 0.99
CA LEU A 83 8.36 -3.84 0.22
C LEU A 83 8.54 -2.65 1.15
N VAL A 84 9.37 -1.69 0.76
CA VAL A 84 9.47 -0.38 1.40
C VAL A 84 8.99 0.69 0.42
N GLN A 85 8.16 1.59 0.91
CA GLN A 85 7.52 2.60 0.09
C GLN A 85 7.56 3.97 0.76
N PRO A 86 8.62 4.78 0.51
CA PRO A 86 8.65 6.18 0.89
C PRO A 86 7.71 7.01 0.01
N GLU A 87 7.02 7.98 0.62
CA GLU A 87 6.09 8.88 -0.03
C GLU A 87 6.17 10.29 0.54
N LEU A 88 6.42 11.25 -0.30
CA LEU A 88 6.31 12.66 0.02
C LEU A 88 4.88 13.13 -0.24
N ARG A 89 4.20 13.69 0.77
CA ARG A 89 2.79 14.08 0.74
C ARG A 89 2.62 15.58 0.88
N TYR A 90 1.83 16.15 -0.02
CA TYR A 90 1.37 17.52 0.06
C TYR A 90 -0.11 17.58 0.41
N TRP A 91 -0.43 18.19 1.55
CA TRP A 91 -1.76 18.32 2.10
C TRP A 91 -2.45 19.60 1.60
N LEU A 92 -3.70 19.48 1.17
CA LEU A 92 -4.46 20.64 0.70
C LEU A 92 -4.83 21.58 1.86
N CYS A 93 -5.13 21.02 3.02
CA CYS A 93 -5.35 21.78 4.26
C CYS A 93 -4.06 21.81 5.09
N GLU A 94 -4.06 21.15 6.24
CA GLU A 94 -2.91 21.00 7.12
C GLU A 94 -2.47 19.53 7.14
N ARG A 95 -1.21 19.28 7.50
CA ARG A 95 -0.72 17.91 7.63
C ARG A 95 -1.60 17.08 8.57
N PHE A 96 -1.81 15.81 8.22
CA PHE A 96 -2.67 14.85 8.91
C PHE A 96 -4.18 15.22 8.92
N ASN A 97 -4.64 16.04 7.98
CA ASN A 97 -6.04 16.42 7.89
C ASN A 97 -6.52 16.59 6.44
N GLY A 98 -7.55 15.86 6.06
CA GLY A 98 -8.21 15.98 4.77
C GLY A 98 -7.46 15.36 3.60
N SER A 99 -7.53 15.99 2.43
CA SER A 99 -6.97 15.48 1.18
C SER A 99 -5.48 15.77 1.05
N PHE A 100 -4.76 14.84 0.43
CA PHE A 100 -3.36 15.00 0.06
C PHE A 100 -3.06 14.39 -1.30
N PHE A 101 -2.02 14.89 -1.93
CA PHE A 101 -1.34 14.29 -3.07
C PHE A 101 0.01 13.76 -2.61
N GLY A 102 0.41 12.60 -3.12
CA GLY A 102 1.68 11.97 -2.80
C GLY A 102 2.51 11.66 -4.03
N LEU A 103 3.82 11.76 -3.86
CA LEU A 103 4.81 11.21 -4.78
C LEU A 103 5.53 10.08 -4.05
N HIS A 104 5.40 8.85 -4.53
CA HIS A 104 5.99 7.70 -3.88
C HIS A 104 7.00 6.97 -4.77
N GLY A 105 8.06 6.46 -4.13
CA GLY A 105 8.91 5.42 -4.67
C GLY A 105 8.57 4.10 -3.98
N HIS A 106 8.94 3.00 -4.60
CA HIS A 106 8.85 1.69 -3.98
C HIS A 106 10.00 0.80 -4.43
N TYR A 107 10.47 0.01 -3.47
CA TYR A 107 11.47 -1.02 -3.69
C TYR A 107 11.14 -2.24 -2.84
N GLY A 108 11.28 -3.42 -3.41
CA GLY A 108 11.03 -4.66 -2.71
C GLY A 108 11.58 -5.88 -3.44
N GLU A 109 11.56 -6.98 -2.73
CA GLU A 109 11.93 -8.29 -3.25
C GLU A 109 10.76 -9.24 -3.10
N MET A 110 10.59 -10.11 -4.08
CA MET A 110 9.55 -11.12 -4.07
C MET A 110 10.15 -12.49 -4.41
N ASN A 111 9.70 -13.50 -3.67
CA ASN A 111 9.95 -14.90 -3.97
C ASN A 111 8.61 -15.62 -3.93
N VAL A 112 8.05 -15.84 -5.11
CA VAL A 112 6.70 -16.35 -5.31
C VAL A 112 6.77 -17.68 -6.04
N SER A 113 6.08 -18.69 -5.53
CA SER A 113 6.03 -20.02 -6.11
C SER A 113 4.61 -20.58 -6.12
N ASN A 114 4.25 -21.27 -7.20
CA ASN A 114 2.99 -21.99 -7.36
C ASN A 114 1.73 -21.14 -7.10
N LEU A 115 1.73 -19.90 -7.58
CA LEU A 115 0.58 -19.02 -7.53
C LEU A 115 0.05 -18.81 -8.96
N ASN A 116 -1.16 -19.26 -9.20
CA ASN A 116 -1.84 -19.02 -10.49
C ASN A 116 -2.51 -17.63 -10.51
N ILE A 117 -1.71 -16.60 -10.18
CA ILE A 117 -2.12 -15.19 -10.13
C ILE A 117 -1.34 -14.41 -11.20
N PHE A 118 -1.99 -13.55 -11.94
CA PHE A 118 -1.40 -12.70 -12.99
C PHE A 118 -0.70 -13.46 -14.15
N GLY A 119 -1.08 -14.72 -14.41
CA GLY A 119 -0.45 -15.54 -15.48
C GLY A 119 0.93 -16.06 -15.10
N MET A 120 1.33 -15.98 -13.85
CA MET A 120 2.46 -16.71 -13.28
C MET A 120 1.99 -18.15 -13.08
N GLY A 121 2.59 -19.09 -13.82
CA GLY A 121 2.27 -20.51 -13.75
C GLY A 121 2.78 -21.16 -12.45
N HIS A 122 2.96 -22.49 -12.49
CA HIS A 122 3.43 -23.28 -11.36
C HIS A 122 4.91 -23.08 -10.99
N ASP A 123 5.65 -22.24 -11.72
CA ASP A 123 7.07 -22.00 -11.54
C ASP A 123 7.37 -21.10 -10.34
N ARG A 124 8.62 -21.06 -9.93
CA ARG A 124 9.11 -20.15 -8.90
C ARG A 124 9.72 -18.90 -9.54
N TYR A 125 9.35 -17.76 -9.02
CA TYR A 125 9.83 -16.43 -9.42
C TYR A 125 10.53 -15.78 -8.26
N ASP A 126 11.78 -15.41 -8.45
CA ASP A 126 12.63 -14.74 -7.46
C ASP A 126 13.18 -13.46 -8.07
N GLY A 127 12.93 -12.32 -7.48
CA GLY A 127 13.34 -11.07 -8.08
C GLY A 127 13.00 -9.82 -7.33
N ASN A 128 13.40 -8.72 -7.94
CA ASN A 128 13.27 -7.38 -7.41
C ASN A 128 12.19 -6.60 -8.15
N LEU A 129 11.58 -5.69 -7.43
CA LEU A 129 10.56 -4.78 -7.93
C LEU A 129 10.94 -3.38 -7.46
N TYR A 130 11.00 -2.42 -8.37
CA TYR A 130 11.24 -1.02 -8.04
C TYR A 130 10.48 -0.10 -8.99
N GLY A 131 10.13 1.08 -8.50
CA GLY A 131 9.39 2.03 -9.29
C GLY A 131 8.99 3.28 -8.54
N ALA A 132 8.14 4.06 -9.19
CA ALA A 132 7.62 5.31 -8.64
C ALA A 132 6.20 5.58 -9.14
N GLY A 133 5.47 6.42 -8.42
CA GLY A 133 4.11 6.78 -8.79
C GLY A 133 3.61 7.99 -8.02
N ILE A 134 2.39 8.36 -8.38
CA ILE A 134 1.64 9.42 -7.70
C ILE A 134 0.44 8.81 -6.99
N SER A 135 0.02 9.43 -5.92
CA SER A 135 -1.13 9.01 -5.14
C SER A 135 -2.04 10.18 -4.79
N TYR A 136 -3.26 9.85 -4.50
CA TYR A 136 -4.23 10.72 -3.85
C TYR A 136 -4.83 9.99 -2.66
N GLY A 137 -5.02 10.70 -1.55
CA GLY A 137 -5.65 10.14 -0.38
C GLY A 137 -6.43 11.17 0.41
N TYR A 138 -7.23 10.63 1.31
CA TYR A 138 -8.01 11.43 2.26
C TYR A 138 -7.91 10.82 3.65
N GLN A 139 -7.62 11.67 4.64
CA GLN A 139 -7.55 11.30 6.04
C GLN A 139 -8.72 11.88 6.82
N TRP A 140 -9.46 10.99 7.51
CA TRP A 140 -10.54 11.34 8.44
C TRP A 140 -10.01 11.31 9.87
N ILE A 141 -10.22 12.40 10.61
CA ILE A 141 -9.91 12.46 12.03
C ILE A 141 -11.08 11.84 12.80
N ILE A 142 -10.86 10.69 13.46
CA ILE A 142 -11.88 10.00 14.26
C ILE A 142 -11.89 10.52 15.69
N SER A 143 -10.70 10.74 16.25
CA SER A 143 -10.54 11.27 17.60
C SER A 143 -9.26 12.09 17.75
N LYS A 144 -8.95 12.54 18.97
CA LYS A 144 -7.75 13.35 19.25
C LYS A 144 -6.43 12.74 18.79
N ARG A 145 -6.35 11.41 18.69
CA ARG A 145 -5.13 10.67 18.31
C ARG A 145 -5.34 9.66 17.18
N TRP A 146 -6.59 9.30 16.88
CA TRP A 146 -6.90 8.29 15.91
C TRP A 146 -7.47 8.89 14.64
N SER A 147 -6.97 8.44 13.54
CA SER A 147 -7.45 8.80 12.20
C SER A 147 -7.54 7.55 11.32
N MET A 148 -8.36 7.63 10.28
CA MET A 148 -8.39 6.67 9.17
C MET A 148 -7.97 7.36 7.89
N GLU A 149 -7.42 6.62 6.96
CA GLU A 149 -6.98 7.12 5.67
C GLU A 149 -7.35 6.14 4.56
N ALA A 150 -7.89 6.66 3.47
CA ALA A 150 -7.97 5.93 2.22
C ALA A 150 -7.02 6.54 1.21
N THR A 151 -6.25 5.70 0.51
CA THR A 151 -5.26 6.12 -0.48
C THR A 151 -5.33 5.24 -1.72
N ILE A 152 -5.24 5.87 -2.87
CA ILE A 152 -5.06 5.20 -4.15
C ILE A 152 -3.90 5.85 -4.91
N GLY A 153 -3.07 5.04 -5.56
CA GLY A 153 -1.95 5.53 -6.35
C GLY A 153 -1.70 4.72 -7.59
N VAL A 154 -1.24 5.39 -8.61
CA VAL A 154 -0.85 4.81 -9.90
C VAL A 154 0.60 5.16 -10.19
N GLY A 155 1.27 4.27 -10.87
CA GLY A 155 2.67 4.47 -11.17
C GLY A 155 3.24 3.44 -12.10
N TYR A 156 4.55 3.50 -12.23
CA TYR A 156 5.36 2.58 -13.00
C TYR A 156 6.19 1.72 -12.05
N ALA A 157 6.25 0.43 -12.36
CA ALA A 157 7.12 -0.51 -11.69
C ALA A 157 7.89 -1.36 -12.71
N ARG A 158 9.15 -1.60 -12.43
CA ARG A 158 10.00 -2.54 -13.15
C ARG A 158 10.26 -3.74 -12.26
N LEU A 159 9.98 -4.91 -12.81
CA LEU A 159 10.19 -6.21 -12.18
C LEU A 159 11.35 -6.88 -12.91
N GLU A 160 12.38 -7.26 -12.17
CA GLU A 160 13.50 -8.06 -12.68
C GLU A 160 13.52 -9.35 -11.88
N TYR A 161 13.30 -10.48 -12.55
CA TYR A 161 13.15 -11.75 -11.87
C TYR A 161 13.79 -12.91 -12.62
N ASP A 162 14.27 -13.84 -11.85
CA ASP A 162 14.70 -15.15 -12.30
C ASP A 162 13.55 -16.15 -12.16
N LYS A 163 13.40 -16.94 -13.20
CA LYS A 163 12.43 -18.02 -13.24
C LYS A 163 13.13 -19.34 -12.96
N TYR A 164 12.59 -20.11 -12.02
CA TYR A 164 13.10 -21.43 -11.64
C TYR A 164 12.03 -22.49 -11.87
N ALA A 165 12.47 -23.74 -12.18
CA ALA A 165 11.59 -24.88 -12.16
C ALA A 165 10.98 -25.09 -10.78
N ARG A 166 9.81 -25.74 -10.72
CA ARG A 166 9.08 -25.98 -9.48
C ARG A 166 9.92 -26.77 -8.45
N GLY A 167 9.84 -26.39 -7.18
CA GLY A 167 10.46 -27.03 -6.03
C GLY A 167 11.65 -26.26 -5.48
N ASP A 168 12.03 -26.59 -4.23
CA ASP A 168 13.23 -26.07 -3.59
C ASP A 168 14.48 -26.62 -4.30
N GLY A 169 15.28 -25.73 -4.93
CA GLY A 169 16.46 -26.11 -5.70
C GLY A 169 16.23 -26.36 -7.20
N GLY A 170 15.06 -25.98 -7.74
CA GLY A 170 14.78 -26.08 -9.18
C GLY A 170 15.81 -25.36 -10.03
N GLU A 171 16.07 -25.90 -11.25
CA GLU A 171 17.00 -25.33 -12.23
C GLU A 171 16.53 -23.94 -12.68
N LYS A 172 17.48 -23.02 -12.88
CA LYS A 172 17.19 -21.67 -13.41
C LYS A 172 16.78 -21.78 -14.87
N LEU A 173 15.54 -21.40 -15.16
CA LEU A 173 14.97 -21.46 -16.52
C LEU A 173 15.24 -20.21 -17.34
N GLY A 174 15.55 -19.08 -16.70
CA GLY A 174 15.87 -17.84 -17.38
C GLY A 174 15.76 -16.61 -16.49
N HIS A 175 16.21 -15.48 -17.05
CA HIS A 175 16.08 -14.14 -16.47
C HIS A 175 15.12 -13.32 -17.31
N ASN A 176 14.17 -12.63 -16.69
CA ASN A 176 13.17 -11.83 -17.36
C ASN A 176 13.02 -10.46 -16.71
N THR A 177 12.66 -9.49 -17.53
CA THR A 177 12.29 -8.15 -17.07
C THR A 177 10.89 -7.83 -17.55
N ARG A 178 10.07 -7.28 -16.69
CA ARG A 178 8.70 -6.84 -17.01
C ARG A 178 8.47 -5.42 -16.53
N ASN A 179 7.94 -4.60 -17.41
CA ASN A 179 7.48 -3.26 -17.08
C ASN A 179 5.98 -3.32 -16.77
N TYR A 180 5.56 -2.65 -15.72
CA TYR A 180 4.18 -2.56 -15.28
C TYR A 180 3.78 -1.09 -15.12
N PHE A 181 2.61 -0.73 -15.63
CA PHE A 181 1.98 0.54 -15.38
C PHE A 181 0.56 0.30 -14.87
N GLY A 182 0.23 0.85 -13.70
CA GLY A 182 -1.07 0.63 -13.07
C GLY A 182 -1.08 1.01 -11.60
N PRO A 183 -2.04 0.47 -10.80
CA PRO A 183 -2.10 0.71 -9.37
C PRO A 183 -0.83 0.25 -8.66
N THR A 184 -0.12 1.19 -8.01
CA THR A 184 1.12 0.94 -7.26
C THR A 184 0.97 1.19 -5.78
N LYS A 185 -0.12 1.84 -5.36
CA LYS A 185 -0.44 2.07 -3.96
C LYS A 185 -1.95 2.01 -3.74
N ASN A 186 -2.37 1.19 -2.77
CA ASN A 186 -3.75 1.13 -2.30
C ASN A 186 -3.73 0.99 -0.79
N GLY A 187 -4.54 1.77 -0.09
CA GLY A 187 -4.53 1.77 1.35
C GLY A 187 -5.88 2.09 1.97
N LEU A 188 -6.21 1.34 3.01
CA LEU A 188 -7.17 1.72 4.03
C LEU A 188 -6.44 1.60 5.37
N SER A 189 -5.98 2.73 5.90
CA SER A 189 -5.03 2.73 7.00
C SER A 189 -5.65 3.25 8.28
N PHE A 190 -5.28 2.65 9.41
CA PHE A 190 -5.47 3.20 10.74
C PHE A 190 -4.21 3.94 11.16
N ILE A 191 -4.39 5.13 11.70
CA ILE A 191 -3.31 6.05 12.02
C ILE A 191 -3.42 6.47 13.49
N TYR A 192 -2.31 6.33 14.20
CA TYR A 192 -2.15 6.88 15.56
C TYR A 192 -1.20 8.06 15.50
N VAL A 193 -1.71 9.23 15.84
CA VAL A 193 -0.98 10.49 15.82
C VAL A 193 -0.29 10.71 17.16
N ILE A 194 1.02 10.85 17.14
CA ILE A 194 1.87 11.10 18.30
C ILE A 194 2.03 12.60 18.47
N LYS A 195 1.81 13.07 19.68
CA LYS A 195 1.99 14.49 20.06
C LYS A 195 3.43 14.79 20.44
#